data_9aad0fe9f0e7b6d5b3afe388addf3094
#
_entry.id   9aad0fe9f0e7b6d5b3afe388addf3094
#
_cell.length_a   1.000
_cell.length_b   1.000
_cell.length_c   1.000
_cell.angle_alpha   90.00
_cell.angle_beta   90.00
_cell.angle_gamma   90.00
#
_symmetry.space_group_name_H-M   'P 1'
#
loop_
_entity.id
_entity.type
_entity.pdbx_description
1 polymer ?
#
loop_
_entity_poly.entity_id
_entity_poly.type
_entity_poly.pdbx_seq_one_letter_code
_entity_poly.pdbx_strand_id
1 'polypeptide(L)'
;MPFDVPSGVGRITIETEYTGQSERTVVDFGLIDHADKLVGWSGGNKKTFTLSEFDATPSYSPRGISPGIWHLLIGVPNIRPDSTSLLKAKIYFSKSADPIDEPGVLRTVINSRTQWYRGDLHAHSGHSDGTCASAHHKLMVPCPTYKVIEKARERKLDFLALTEHNTGSQANSLRELQPFFDDILLLSGRELTSFYGHANAIGLVQNIDFQANSAQDGWNSQLISVSNSVFVSVNHPVRPGGEFCMGCAWLGGFPNPAVQGIEIANGDDMGTRYSGLDFWEKLLELGHKLTAVAGSDNHNPDKDWYDWSTLGRPSNWVLAEDLSQSAIIKSLRQGHVVLDFSKDESRIHQPPIEMIAKVGDQVAQIGDSRLVPLGQTIDLEITTSDNYPRRLFLHSNEAMNIQYPNGRGLSPGEKIIIKIKMPNESSWIWAEIRDEKKNVLALTNPIYFTLK
;
A
#
# COMPACT_ATOMS: atom_id res chain seq x y z
N MET A 1 -6.30 24.39 28.86
CA MET A 1 -5.57 25.36 28.02
C MET A 1 -6.42 25.60 26.78
N PRO A 2 -6.91 26.82 26.53
CA PRO A 2 -7.61 27.15 25.31
C PRO A 2 -6.59 27.25 24.14
N PHE A 3 -7.04 26.90 22.94
CA PHE A 3 -6.34 27.13 21.69
C PHE A 3 -7.35 27.37 20.57
N ASP A 4 -6.99 28.20 19.61
CA ASP A 4 -7.87 28.55 18.50
C ASP A 4 -7.63 27.62 17.31
N VAL A 5 -8.70 27.01 16.81
CA VAL A 5 -8.68 26.13 15.63
C VAL A 5 -9.17 26.93 14.41
N PRO A 6 -8.32 27.15 13.41
CA PRO A 6 -8.70 27.88 12.20
C PRO A 6 -9.75 27.13 11.36
N SER A 7 -10.37 27.84 10.42
CA SER A 7 -11.22 27.22 9.41
C SER A 7 -10.38 26.36 8.45
N GLY A 8 -10.97 25.26 7.97
CA GLY A 8 -10.33 24.36 6.99
C GLY A 8 -9.36 23.33 7.58
N VAL A 9 -9.28 23.25 8.92
CA VAL A 9 -8.53 22.18 9.60
C VAL A 9 -9.31 20.87 9.47
N GLY A 10 -8.65 19.85 8.94
CA GLY A 10 -9.21 18.49 8.85
C GLY A 10 -8.65 17.52 9.91
N ARG A 11 -7.51 17.88 10.51
CA ARG A 11 -6.85 17.06 11.55
C ARG A 11 -6.17 17.93 12.58
N ILE A 12 -6.31 17.57 13.86
CA ILE A 12 -5.54 18.10 14.98
C ILE A 12 -4.62 17.00 15.50
N THR A 13 -3.33 17.29 15.63
CA THR A 13 -2.36 16.42 16.30
C THR A 13 -1.73 17.18 17.47
N ILE A 14 -1.67 16.57 18.65
CA ILE A 14 -1.13 17.17 19.86
C ILE A 14 0.03 16.30 20.36
N GLU A 15 1.21 16.89 20.48
CA GLU A 15 2.38 16.31 21.13
C GLU A 15 2.58 16.94 22.49
N THR A 16 2.81 16.10 23.51
CA THR A 16 2.98 16.55 24.88
C THR A 16 4.24 16.02 25.51
N GLU A 17 4.91 16.87 26.27
CA GLU A 17 6.07 16.52 27.10
C GLU A 17 5.86 17.12 28.49
N TYR A 18 6.23 16.39 29.53
CA TYR A 18 6.27 16.93 30.89
C TYR A 18 7.43 16.33 31.70
N THR A 19 7.90 17.06 32.71
CA THR A 19 8.97 16.63 33.60
C THR A 19 8.45 16.04 34.90
N GLY A 20 9.32 15.42 35.70
CA GLY A 20 8.98 14.88 37.02
C GLY A 20 8.43 13.45 36.99
N GLN A 21 8.49 12.73 35.86
CA GLN A 21 8.03 11.34 35.78
C GLN A 21 8.84 10.42 36.72
N SER A 22 10.16 10.66 36.88
CA SER A 22 11.01 9.95 37.85
C SER A 22 10.61 10.18 39.29
N GLU A 23 9.96 11.31 39.55
CA GLU A 23 9.39 11.71 40.85
C GLU A 23 7.93 11.30 41.03
N ARG A 24 7.42 10.45 40.11
CA ARG A 24 6.04 9.95 40.04
C ARG A 24 5.01 11.04 39.71
N THR A 25 5.40 12.14 39.06
CA THR A 25 4.42 13.08 38.49
C THR A 25 3.67 12.35 37.34
N VAL A 26 2.34 12.46 37.39
CA VAL A 26 1.45 11.90 36.35
C VAL A 26 0.62 13.04 35.77
N VAL A 27 0.59 13.15 34.47
CA VAL A 27 -0.23 14.13 33.76
C VAL A 27 -1.09 13.41 32.73
N ASP A 28 -2.38 13.59 32.80
CA ASP A 28 -3.37 13.07 31.85
C ASP A 28 -3.83 14.17 30.89
N PHE A 29 -4.29 13.79 29.73
CA PHE A 29 -4.70 14.71 28.69
C PHE A 29 -6.11 14.41 28.20
N GLY A 30 -6.90 15.45 28.02
CA GLY A 30 -8.21 15.39 27.40
C GLY A 30 -8.38 16.50 26.37
N LEU A 31 -9.42 16.41 25.59
CA LEU A 31 -9.77 17.40 24.59
C LEU A 31 -11.24 17.75 24.68
N ILE A 32 -11.54 19.04 24.69
CA ILE A 32 -12.90 19.59 24.61
C ILE A 32 -13.00 20.38 23.31
N ASP A 33 -14.08 20.16 22.54
CA ASP A 33 -14.33 20.84 21.29
C ASP A 33 -14.87 22.27 21.47
N HIS A 34 -15.06 23.00 20.37
CA HIS A 34 -15.61 24.36 20.33
C HIS A 34 -17.03 24.52 20.89
N ALA A 35 -17.76 23.40 21.05
CA ALA A 35 -19.11 23.36 21.60
C ALA A 35 -19.12 22.85 23.07
N ASP A 36 -17.98 22.94 23.76
CA ASP A 36 -17.76 22.49 25.14
C ASP A 36 -18.06 21.00 25.40
N LYS A 37 -17.89 20.15 24.36
CA LYS A 37 -18.09 18.71 24.50
C LYS A 37 -16.76 17.97 24.64
N LEU A 38 -16.70 17.06 25.59
CA LEU A 38 -15.55 16.16 25.74
C LEU A 38 -15.41 15.27 24.51
N VAL A 39 -14.24 15.31 23.90
CA VAL A 39 -13.86 14.51 22.74
C VAL A 39 -13.23 13.20 23.17
N GLY A 40 -12.44 13.24 24.23
CA GLY A 40 -11.76 12.08 24.76
C GLY A 40 -10.83 12.46 25.91
N TRP A 41 -10.35 11.41 26.59
CA TRP A 41 -9.42 11.53 27.70
C TRP A 41 -8.48 10.32 27.73
N SER A 42 -7.18 10.56 27.89
CA SER A 42 -6.19 9.50 28.03
C SER A 42 -5.33 9.70 29.27
N GLY A 43 -4.86 8.59 29.84
CA GLY A 43 -3.79 8.63 30.83
C GLY A 43 -2.47 9.15 30.25
N GLY A 44 -1.49 9.43 31.13
CA GLY A 44 -0.19 9.99 30.77
C GLY A 44 0.70 9.10 29.91
N ASN A 45 0.22 7.96 29.45
CA ASN A 45 0.94 7.04 28.54
C ASN A 45 0.88 7.46 27.05
N LYS A 46 0.02 8.39 26.69
CA LYS A 46 -0.11 8.89 25.32
C LYS A 46 0.51 10.29 25.20
N LYS A 47 1.75 10.32 24.73
CA LYS A 47 2.49 11.58 24.52
C LYS A 47 2.08 12.30 23.23
N THR A 48 1.56 11.57 22.27
CA THR A 48 1.06 12.09 21.01
C THR A 48 -0.30 11.49 20.70
N PHE A 49 -1.25 12.32 20.33
CA PHE A 49 -2.57 11.88 19.89
C PHE A 49 -3.10 12.76 18.75
N THR A 50 -3.89 12.16 17.89
CA THR A 50 -4.46 12.81 16.71
C THR A 50 -5.97 12.57 16.63
N LEU A 51 -6.65 13.50 15.97
CA LEU A 51 -8.08 13.49 15.74
C LEU A 51 -8.40 14.04 14.36
N SER A 52 -9.27 13.35 13.63
CA SER A 52 -9.92 13.83 12.40
C SER A 52 -11.36 13.35 12.34
N GLU A 53 -12.07 13.69 11.25
CA GLU A 53 -13.41 13.19 11.00
C GLU A 53 -13.44 11.66 10.87
N PHE A 54 -12.38 11.08 10.33
CA PHE A 54 -12.34 9.67 9.88
C PHE A 54 -11.60 8.77 10.86
N ASP A 55 -10.63 9.29 11.60
CA ASP A 55 -9.80 8.52 12.52
C ASP A 55 -9.35 9.33 13.74
N ALA A 56 -9.05 8.61 14.82
CA ALA A 56 -8.51 9.20 16.05
C ALA A 56 -7.60 8.19 16.78
N THR A 57 -6.68 8.72 17.59
CA THR A 57 -5.96 7.88 18.56
C THR A 57 -6.95 7.26 19.56
N PRO A 58 -6.82 5.96 19.91
CA PRO A 58 -7.66 5.34 20.94
C PRO A 58 -7.70 6.17 22.21
N SER A 59 -8.87 6.33 22.78
CA SER A 59 -9.31 7.25 23.86
C SER A 59 -9.95 8.54 23.36
N TYR A 60 -9.85 8.85 22.08
CA TYR A 60 -10.51 9.99 21.45
C TYR A 60 -11.47 9.50 20.36
N SER A 61 -12.57 10.21 20.16
CA SER A 61 -13.61 9.83 19.18
C SER A 61 -13.45 10.63 17.90
N PRO A 62 -13.36 9.98 16.72
CA PRO A 62 -13.35 10.66 15.44
C PRO A 62 -14.53 11.62 15.29
N ARG A 63 -14.27 12.80 14.75
CA ARG A 63 -15.29 13.83 14.45
C ARG A 63 -14.77 14.90 13.52
N GLY A 64 -15.68 15.60 12.85
CA GLY A 64 -15.35 16.80 12.10
C GLY A 64 -14.73 17.89 12.98
N ILE A 65 -13.76 18.59 12.43
CA ILE A 65 -13.05 19.68 13.11
C ILE A 65 -13.71 21.01 12.74
N SER A 66 -14.45 21.59 13.67
CA SER A 66 -15.05 22.92 13.49
C SER A 66 -14.10 24.00 14.00
N PRO A 67 -14.04 25.16 13.33
CA PRO A 67 -13.25 26.29 13.80
C PRO A 67 -13.78 26.85 15.13
N GLY A 68 -12.91 27.45 15.92
CA GLY A 68 -13.26 28.06 17.20
C GLY A 68 -12.32 27.68 18.32
N ILE A 69 -12.68 28.05 19.54
CA ILE A 69 -11.84 27.80 20.73
C ILE A 69 -12.06 26.36 21.20
N TRP A 70 -10.99 25.59 21.17
CA TRP A 70 -10.93 24.26 21.76
C TRP A 70 -10.10 24.29 23.04
N HIS A 71 -10.20 23.27 23.87
CA HIS A 71 -9.47 23.20 25.11
C HIS A 71 -8.71 21.90 25.25
N LEU A 72 -7.38 22.00 25.43
CA LEU A 72 -6.58 20.89 25.96
C LEU A 72 -6.79 20.83 27.46
N LEU A 73 -7.45 19.78 27.92
CA LEU A 73 -7.60 19.47 29.36
C LEU A 73 -6.29 18.86 29.87
N ILE A 74 -5.87 19.29 31.03
CA ILE A 74 -4.71 18.80 31.75
C ILE A 74 -5.16 18.34 33.11
N GLY A 75 -5.10 17.04 33.34
CA GLY A 75 -5.28 16.45 34.67
C GLY A 75 -3.90 16.17 35.28
N VAL A 76 -3.79 16.43 36.59
CA VAL A 76 -2.57 16.09 37.34
C VAL A 76 -2.97 15.15 38.46
N PRO A 77 -3.13 13.83 38.16
CA PRO A 77 -3.53 12.85 39.18
C PRO A 77 -2.54 12.72 40.32
N ASN A 78 -1.26 12.96 40.04
CA ASN A 78 -0.24 12.93 41.09
C ASN A 78 0.91 13.91 40.80
N ILE A 79 1.25 14.72 41.82
CA ILE A 79 2.50 15.51 41.93
C ILE A 79 2.85 15.62 43.40
N ARG A 80 4.13 15.46 43.74
CA ARG A 80 4.58 15.59 45.11
C ARG A 80 4.59 17.07 45.52
N PRO A 81 4.35 17.41 46.83
CA PRO A 81 4.27 18.80 47.30
C PRO A 81 5.49 19.66 46.96
N ASP A 82 6.69 19.05 46.97
CA ASP A 82 7.95 19.75 46.77
C ASP A 82 8.48 19.60 45.30
N SER A 83 7.67 19.03 44.40
CA SER A 83 8.03 18.83 43.02
C SER A 83 7.41 19.87 42.10
N THR A 84 8.12 20.24 41.05
CA THR A 84 7.64 21.08 39.95
C THR A 84 7.67 20.33 38.67
N SER A 85 6.61 20.36 37.87
CA SER A 85 6.55 19.77 36.54
C SER A 85 6.38 20.87 35.50
N LEU A 86 7.24 20.84 34.49
CA LEU A 86 7.10 21.67 33.30
C LEU A 86 6.38 20.88 32.23
N LEU A 87 5.21 21.39 31.81
CA LEU A 87 4.43 20.83 30.69
C LEU A 87 4.65 21.68 29.43
N LYS A 88 4.89 20.99 28.31
CA LYS A 88 4.93 21.56 26.97
C LYS A 88 3.96 20.80 26.08
N ALA A 89 3.12 21.51 25.35
CA ALA A 89 2.25 20.93 24.33
C ALA A 89 2.49 21.66 23.00
N LYS A 90 2.61 20.88 21.92
CA LYS A 90 2.62 21.37 20.54
C LYS A 90 1.34 20.92 19.87
N ILE A 91 0.64 21.83 19.24
CA ILE A 91 -0.60 21.57 18.54
C ILE A 91 -0.38 21.85 17.05
N TYR A 92 -0.62 20.84 16.22
CA TYR A 92 -0.50 20.92 14.79
C TYR A 92 -1.87 20.85 14.14
N PHE A 93 -2.04 21.66 13.11
CA PHE A 93 -3.23 21.65 12.25
C PHE A 93 -2.84 21.26 10.85
N SER A 94 -3.54 20.27 10.28
CA SER A 94 -3.36 19.87 8.91
C SER A 94 -4.72 19.67 8.22
N LYS A 95 -4.73 19.67 6.91
CA LYS A 95 -5.93 19.30 6.14
C LYS A 95 -6.13 17.79 6.23
N SER A 96 -7.34 17.32 6.04
CA SER A 96 -7.63 15.88 6.03
C SER A 96 -6.93 15.13 4.91
N ALA A 97 -6.63 15.82 3.79
CA ALA A 97 -5.96 15.29 2.61
C ALA A 97 -4.44 15.48 2.63
N ASP A 98 -3.87 16.03 3.71
CA ASP A 98 -2.43 16.26 3.77
C ASP A 98 -1.67 14.92 3.78
N PRO A 99 -0.50 14.85 3.11
CA PRO A 99 0.36 13.68 3.14
C PRO A 99 0.71 13.24 4.57
N ILE A 100 0.92 11.95 4.75
CA ILE A 100 1.28 11.38 6.06
C ILE A 100 2.60 11.95 6.60
N ASP A 101 3.46 12.46 5.73
CA ASP A 101 4.77 13.04 6.09
C ASP A 101 4.70 14.52 6.51
N GLU A 102 3.53 15.15 6.42
CA GLU A 102 3.39 16.54 6.85
C GLU A 102 3.62 16.68 8.36
N PRO A 103 4.21 17.80 8.81
CA PRO A 103 4.38 18.06 10.23
C PRO A 103 3.07 17.93 10.99
N GLY A 104 3.09 17.17 12.09
CA GLY A 104 1.91 16.93 12.91
C GLY A 104 1.06 15.74 12.47
N VAL A 105 1.38 15.03 11.41
CA VAL A 105 0.79 13.74 11.08
C VAL A 105 1.68 12.63 11.66
N LEU A 106 1.05 11.68 12.37
CA LEU A 106 1.79 10.56 12.97
C LEU A 106 2.35 9.66 11.88
N ARG A 107 3.68 9.62 11.78
CA ARG A 107 4.39 8.69 10.91
C ARG A 107 4.87 7.49 11.72
N THR A 108 4.43 6.30 11.33
CA THR A 108 4.94 5.04 11.86
C THR A 108 6.01 4.49 10.93
N VAL A 109 7.20 4.25 11.45
CA VAL A 109 8.31 3.59 10.73
C VAL A 109 8.62 2.29 11.48
N ILE A 110 8.31 1.15 10.87
CA ILE A 110 8.56 -0.18 11.46
C ILE A 110 10.02 -0.58 11.29
N ASN A 111 10.61 -0.27 10.15
CA ASN A 111 12.00 -0.57 9.84
C ASN A 111 12.60 0.60 9.04
N SER A 112 13.75 1.12 9.47
CA SER A 112 14.40 2.29 8.86
C SER A 112 15.43 1.94 7.75
N ARG A 113 15.47 0.68 7.30
CA ARG A 113 16.43 0.23 6.28
C ARG A 113 15.83 0.35 4.88
N THR A 114 16.65 0.76 3.92
CA THR A 114 16.30 0.63 2.49
C THR A 114 16.46 -0.83 2.07
N GLN A 115 15.35 -1.47 1.76
CA GLN A 115 15.34 -2.88 1.32
C GLN A 115 14.03 -3.23 0.60
N TRP A 116 13.95 -4.46 0.11
CA TRP A 116 12.72 -5.04 -0.38
C TRP A 116 11.82 -5.45 0.80
N TYR A 117 10.56 -5.04 0.75
CA TYR A 117 9.50 -5.39 1.70
C TYR A 117 8.40 -6.16 1.00
N ARG A 118 7.97 -7.26 1.59
CA ARG A 118 6.95 -8.14 1.05
C ARG A 118 5.59 -7.85 1.67
N GLY A 119 4.55 -7.69 0.84
CA GLY A 119 3.21 -7.43 1.37
C GLY A 119 2.07 -7.81 0.44
N ASP A 120 0.87 -7.71 0.99
CA ASP A 120 -0.40 -7.89 0.30
C ASP A 120 -1.12 -6.54 0.20
N LEU A 121 -1.60 -6.22 -0.98
CA LEU A 121 -2.21 -4.92 -1.29
C LEU A 121 -3.74 -5.00 -1.44
N HIS A 122 -4.35 -6.18 -1.24
CA HIS A 122 -5.78 -6.38 -1.40
C HIS A 122 -6.29 -7.46 -0.45
N ALA A 123 -6.92 -7.05 0.64
CA ALA A 123 -7.50 -7.95 1.63
C ALA A 123 -8.65 -7.28 2.40
N HIS A 124 -9.56 -8.09 2.92
CA HIS A 124 -10.78 -7.68 3.59
C HIS A 124 -10.87 -8.25 5.02
N SER A 125 -11.55 -7.51 5.88
CA SER A 125 -11.89 -7.93 7.24
C SER A 125 -13.40 -7.83 7.47
N GLY A 126 -13.83 -8.03 8.71
CA GLY A 126 -15.23 -7.84 9.09
C GLY A 126 -15.73 -6.40 9.07
N HIS A 127 -14.89 -5.45 8.66
CA HIS A 127 -15.33 -4.08 8.39
C HIS A 127 -16.09 -3.95 7.06
N SER A 128 -15.89 -4.89 6.14
CA SER A 128 -16.78 -5.10 4.98
C SER A 128 -17.39 -6.50 5.03
N ASP A 129 -16.86 -7.45 4.30
CA ASP A 129 -17.45 -8.79 4.12
C ASP A 129 -16.46 -9.95 4.38
N GLY A 130 -15.26 -9.64 4.88
CA GLY A 130 -14.32 -10.64 5.34
C GLY A 130 -14.86 -11.44 6.52
N THR A 131 -14.76 -12.77 6.46
CA THR A 131 -15.30 -13.69 7.47
C THR A 131 -14.25 -14.67 7.97
N CYS A 132 -14.38 -15.16 9.19
CA CYS A 132 -13.57 -16.24 9.74
C CYS A 132 -14.32 -17.04 10.81
N ALA A 133 -13.75 -18.18 11.20
CA ALA A 133 -14.33 -19.03 12.22
C ALA A 133 -14.31 -18.36 13.59
N SER A 134 -15.46 -18.32 14.28
CA SER A 134 -15.56 -17.85 15.66
C SER A 134 -14.70 -18.72 16.59
N ALA A 135 -14.20 -18.10 17.67
CA ALA A 135 -13.21 -18.72 18.56
C ALA A 135 -13.66 -20.07 19.13
N HIS A 136 -14.91 -20.21 19.53
CA HIS A 136 -15.42 -21.40 20.21
C HIS A 136 -16.27 -22.30 19.31
N HIS A 137 -17.33 -21.77 18.73
CA HIS A 137 -18.29 -22.58 17.97
C HIS A 137 -17.92 -22.83 16.50
N LYS A 138 -16.84 -22.21 16.01
CA LYS A 138 -16.38 -22.29 14.62
C LYS A 138 -17.43 -21.88 13.58
N LEU A 139 -18.36 -21.02 13.98
CA LEU A 139 -19.32 -20.41 13.06
C LEU A 139 -18.63 -19.31 12.27
N MET A 140 -18.98 -19.16 11.00
CA MET A 140 -18.52 -18.05 10.18
C MET A 140 -19.12 -16.73 10.70
N VAL A 141 -18.26 -15.79 11.05
CA VAL A 141 -18.63 -14.47 11.59
C VAL A 141 -17.80 -13.39 10.87
N PRO A 142 -18.23 -12.11 10.88
CA PRO A 142 -17.35 -11.02 10.42
C PRO A 142 -15.98 -11.10 11.10
N CYS A 143 -14.92 -11.15 10.28
CA CYS A 143 -13.58 -11.44 10.80
C CYS A 143 -12.96 -10.23 11.49
N PRO A 144 -12.61 -10.31 12.77
CA PRO A 144 -11.91 -9.20 13.44
C PRO A 144 -10.60 -8.86 12.75
N THR A 145 -10.32 -7.56 12.59
CA THR A 145 -9.07 -7.04 11.99
C THR A 145 -7.81 -7.69 12.58
N TYR A 146 -7.80 -7.91 13.90
CA TYR A 146 -6.71 -8.59 14.61
C TYR A 146 -6.36 -9.96 13.98
N LYS A 147 -7.38 -10.76 13.66
CA LYS A 147 -7.18 -12.12 13.09
C LYS A 147 -6.54 -12.07 11.69
N VAL A 148 -6.93 -11.10 10.87
CA VAL A 148 -6.36 -10.91 9.54
C VAL A 148 -4.88 -10.50 9.64
N ILE A 149 -4.58 -9.56 10.55
CA ILE A 149 -3.19 -9.09 10.78
C ILE A 149 -2.32 -10.24 11.34
N GLU A 150 -2.83 -11.00 12.32
CA GLU A 150 -2.12 -12.16 12.88
C GLU A 150 -1.75 -13.16 11.78
N LYS A 151 -2.69 -13.44 10.85
CA LYS A 151 -2.42 -14.33 9.72
C LYS A 151 -1.39 -13.74 8.75
N ALA A 152 -1.45 -12.45 8.43
CA ALA A 152 -0.47 -11.77 7.59
C ALA A 152 0.94 -11.89 8.19
N ARG A 153 1.06 -11.72 9.50
CA ARG A 153 2.30 -11.88 10.26
C ARG A 153 2.81 -13.34 10.24
N GLU A 154 1.92 -14.33 10.41
CA GLU A 154 2.26 -15.76 10.25
C GLU A 154 2.80 -16.06 8.85
N ARG A 155 2.26 -15.40 7.82
CA ARG A 155 2.69 -15.49 6.42
C ARG A 155 3.97 -14.68 6.12
N LYS A 156 4.58 -14.07 7.14
CA LYS A 156 5.82 -13.29 7.04
C LYS A 156 5.70 -12.11 6.06
N LEU A 157 4.55 -11.44 6.07
CA LEU A 157 4.40 -10.18 5.36
C LEU A 157 5.01 -9.04 6.19
N ASP A 158 5.73 -8.15 5.52
CA ASP A 158 6.26 -6.92 6.13
C ASP A 158 5.18 -5.83 6.18
N PHE A 159 4.21 -5.86 5.25
CA PHE A 159 3.08 -4.94 5.26
C PHE A 159 1.79 -5.60 4.76
N LEU A 160 0.67 -5.08 5.23
CA LEU A 160 -0.69 -5.49 4.83
C LEU A 160 -1.54 -4.26 4.57
N ALA A 161 -2.16 -4.16 3.39
CA ALA A 161 -3.21 -3.20 3.11
C ALA A 161 -4.59 -3.86 3.32
N LEU A 162 -5.40 -3.30 4.23
CA LEU A 162 -6.81 -3.63 4.33
C LEU A 162 -7.62 -2.64 3.49
N THR A 163 -8.25 -3.17 2.43
CA THR A 163 -8.92 -2.41 1.38
C THR A 163 -10.41 -2.71 1.36
N GLU A 164 -11.08 -2.37 2.46
CA GLU A 164 -12.51 -2.69 2.68
C GLU A 164 -13.41 -2.09 1.61
N HIS A 165 -14.46 -2.79 1.20
CA HIS A 165 -15.44 -2.32 0.23
C HIS A 165 -16.13 -1.04 0.71
N ASN A 166 -15.91 0.05 -0.01
CA ASN A 166 -16.58 1.35 0.14
C ASN A 166 -16.59 1.96 1.56
N THR A 167 -15.76 1.44 2.49
CA THR A 167 -15.63 1.94 3.85
C THR A 167 -14.18 2.14 4.26
N GLY A 168 -13.91 3.06 5.16
CA GLY A 168 -12.63 3.29 5.82
C GLY A 168 -12.68 3.04 7.33
N SER A 169 -13.72 2.35 7.82
CA SER A 169 -13.94 2.14 9.26
C SER A 169 -12.83 1.33 9.94
N GLN A 170 -12.06 0.52 9.19
CA GLN A 170 -10.90 -0.22 9.68
C GLN A 170 -9.74 0.70 10.10
N ALA A 171 -9.68 1.94 9.63
CA ALA A 171 -8.57 2.86 9.93
C ALA A 171 -8.33 3.04 11.44
N ASN A 172 -9.41 3.10 12.24
CA ASN A 172 -9.30 3.19 13.69
C ASN A 172 -8.76 1.89 14.31
N SER A 173 -9.22 0.73 13.83
CA SER A 173 -8.71 -0.57 14.29
C SER A 173 -7.23 -0.74 13.95
N LEU A 174 -6.80 -0.34 12.74
CA LEU A 174 -5.39 -0.38 12.36
C LEU A 174 -4.54 0.55 13.22
N ARG A 175 -5.02 1.75 13.52
CA ARG A 175 -4.33 2.69 14.41
C ARG A 175 -4.21 2.16 15.85
N GLU A 176 -5.23 1.47 16.34
CA GLU A 176 -5.21 0.82 17.66
C GLU A 176 -4.19 -0.33 17.69
N LEU A 177 -4.19 -1.15 16.65
CA LEU A 177 -3.42 -2.39 16.60
C LEU A 177 -1.95 -2.17 16.18
N GLN A 178 -1.61 -1.12 15.42
CA GLN A 178 -0.26 -0.89 14.92
C GLN A 178 0.82 -0.89 16.03
N PRO A 179 0.64 -0.25 17.21
CA PRO A 179 1.65 -0.32 18.26
C PRO A 179 1.87 -1.71 18.86
N PHE A 180 0.88 -2.60 18.75
CA PHE A 180 0.97 -3.98 19.20
C PHE A 180 1.70 -4.86 18.17
N PHE A 181 1.43 -4.63 16.88
CA PHE A 181 2.10 -5.30 15.77
C PHE A 181 3.27 -4.44 15.28
N ASP A 182 4.40 -4.49 15.98
CA ASP A 182 5.60 -3.69 15.74
C ASP A 182 6.57 -4.28 14.71
N ASP A 183 6.20 -5.41 14.10
CA ASP A 183 6.96 -6.13 13.08
C ASP A 183 6.28 -6.17 11.70
N ILE A 184 5.09 -5.60 11.55
CA ILE A 184 4.35 -5.49 10.30
C ILE A 184 3.72 -4.09 10.16
N LEU A 185 3.82 -3.48 8.99
CA LEU A 185 3.18 -2.20 8.70
C LEU A 185 1.72 -2.41 8.27
N LEU A 186 0.80 -1.72 8.94
CA LEU A 186 -0.63 -1.78 8.66
C LEU A 186 -1.05 -0.56 7.82
N LEU A 187 -1.48 -0.81 6.59
CA LEU A 187 -1.92 0.21 5.66
C LEU A 187 -3.45 0.26 5.60
N SER A 188 -4.01 1.44 5.84
CA SER A 188 -5.42 1.66 5.55
C SER A 188 -5.60 1.89 4.06
N GLY A 189 -6.63 1.27 3.50
CA GLY A 189 -7.02 1.47 2.11
C GLY A 189 -8.52 1.33 1.97
N ARG A 190 -8.99 1.45 0.75
CA ARG A 190 -10.39 1.23 0.41
C ARG A 190 -10.48 0.66 -0.99
N GLU A 191 -11.23 -0.40 -1.15
CA GLU A 191 -11.68 -0.82 -2.46
C GLU A 191 -12.94 -0.03 -2.84
N LEU A 192 -12.77 0.90 -3.77
CA LEU A 192 -13.89 1.61 -4.36
C LEU A 192 -14.60 0.67 -5.33
N THR A 193 -15.71 0.13 -4.87
CA THR A 193 -16.51 -0.87 -5.56
C THR A 193 -17.71 -0.21 -6.21
N SER A 194 -17.71 -0.12 -7.52
CA SER A 194 -18.79 0.46 -8.32
C SER A 194 -19.28 -0.54 -9.37
N PHE A 195 -20.34 -0.21 -10.09
CA PHE A 195 -20.83 -1.02 -11.23
C PHE A 195 -19.96 -0.87 -12.49
N TYR A 196 -18.96 0.01 -12.48
CA TYR A 196 -18.10 0.34 -13.63
C TYR A 196 -16.64 -0.10 -13.43
N GLY A 197 -16.36 -0.84 -12.41
CA GLY A 197 -15.04 -1.32 -12.04
C GLY A 197 -14.74 -1.11 -10.57
N HIS A 198 -13.71 -1.80 -10.10
CA HIS A 198 -13.20 -1.68 -8.75
C HIS A 198 -11.78 -1.11 -8.76
N ALA A 199 -11.43 -0.36 -7.72
CA ALA A 199 -10.08 0.17 -7.57
C ALA A 199 -9.69 0.28 -6.09
N ASN A 200 -8.49 -0.16 -5.75
CA ASN A 200 -7.91 0.07 -4.45
C ASN A 200 -7.29 1.46 -4.36
N ALA A 201 -7.64 2.20 -3.31
CA ALA A 201 -7.01 3.46 -2.93
C ALA A 201 -6.25 3.26 -1.61
N ILE A 202 -4.97 2.90 -1.69
CA ILE A 202 -4.12 2.59 -0.55
C ILE A 202 -3.59 3.87 0.07
N GLY A 203 -3.71 4.00 1.40
CA GLY A 203 -3.42 5.22 2.15
C GLY A 203 -4.64 6.12 2.37
N LEU A 204 -5.78 5.80 1.73
CA LEU A 204 -7.00 6.58 1.85
C LEU A 204 -7.70 6.30 3.18
N VAL A 205 -7.91 7.36 3.97
CA VAL A 205 -8.73 7.32 5.20
C VAL A 205 -10.02 8.12 5.08
N GLN A 206 -10.08 9.07 4.14
CA GLN A 206 -11.23 9.95 3.92
C GLN A 206 -12.39 9.20 3.27
N ASN A 207 -13.62 9.65 3.53
CA ASN A 207 -14.77 9.18 2.79
C ASN A 207 -14.76 9.78 1.38
N ILE A 208 -14.98 8.91 0.40
CA ILE A 208 -15.15 9.27 -1.01
C ILE A 208 -16.52 8.76 -1.42
N ASP A 209 -17.26 9.58 -2.14
CA ASP A 209 -18.49 9.13 -2.78
C ASP A 209 -18.14 8.15 -3.90
N PHE A 210 -18.45 6.88 -3.66
CA PHE A 210 -18.21 5.79 -4.61
C PHE A 210 -19.35 5.63 -5.64
N GLN A 211 -20.43 6.37 -5.48
CA GLN A 211 -21.58 6.32 -6.39
C GLN A 211 -21.20 6.97 -7.72
N ALA A 212 -20.70 6.17 -8.64
CA ALA A 212 -20.40 6.62 -9.99
C ALA A 212 -21.65 6.69 -10.84
N ASN A 213 -21.93 7.85 -11.41
CA ASN A 213 -23.03 8.03 -12.37
C ASN A 213 -22.64 7.59 -13.80
N SER A 214 -21.35 7.40 -14.05
CA SER A 214 -20.81 6.91 -15.32
C SER A 214 -19.43 6.26 -15.08
N ALA A 215 -18.98 5.46 -16.04
CA ALA A 215 -17.64 4.87 -16.01
C ALA A 215 -16.50 5.92 -16.01
N GLN A 216 -16.75 7.16 -16.35
CA GLN A 216 -15.73 8.20 -16.50
C GLN A 216 -15.68 9.21 -15.36
N ASP A 217 -16.77 9.45 -14.63
CA ASP A 217 -16.90 10.62 -13.75
C ASP A 217 -16.96 10.29 -12.25
N GLY A 218 -17.07 9.04 -11.86
CA GLY A 218 -17.41 8.62 -10.50
C GLY A 218 -16.57 9.28 -9.40
N TRP A 219 -15.68 8.53 -8.81
CA TRP A 219 -14.81 8.94 -7.70
C TRP A 219 -13.48 9.60 -8.14
N ASN A 220 -13.23 9.74 -9.47
CA ASN A 220 -11.93 10.22 -10.01
C ASN A 220 -11.54 11.61 -9.51
N SER A 221 -12.48 12.57 -9.51
CA SER A 221 -12.19 13.95 -9.08
C SER A 221 -11.75 14.02 -7.61
N GLN A 222 -12.32 13.18 -6.76
CA GLN A 222 -11.98 13.11 -5.35
C GLN A 222 -10.62 12.43 -5.15
N LEU A 223 -10.33 11.36 -5.89
CA LEU A 223 -9.03 10.68 -5.85
C LEU A 223 -7.90 11.57 -6.38
N ILE A 224 -8.14 12.38 -7.42
CA ILE A 224 -7.16 13.35 -7.93
C ILE A 224 -6.77 14.34 -6.84
N SER A 225 -7.71 14.80 -6.00
CA SER A 225 -7.42 15.75 -4.93
C SER A 225 -6.50 15.21 -3.84
N VAL A 226 -6.46 13.89 -3.65
CA VAL A 226 -5.64 13.20 -2.64
C VAL A 226 -4.52 12.37 -3.25
N SER A 227 -4.28 12.48 -4.56
CA SER A 227 -3.41 11.59 -5.33
C SER A 227 -1.95 11.55 -4.88
N ASN A 228 -1.46 12.57 -4.16
CA ASN A 228 -0.08 12.58 -3.65
C ASN A 228 0.14 11.72 -2.41
N SER A 229 -0.90 11.42 -1.65
CA SER A 229 -0.85 10.65 -0.40
C SER A 229 -1.44 9.24 -0.51
N VAL A 230 -1.97 8.86 -1.69
CA VAL A 230 -2.56 7.56 -1.94
C VAL A 230 -1.94 6.90 -3.18
N PHE A 231 -2.02 5.58 -3.25
CA PHE A 231 -1.76 4.82 -4.46
C PHE A 231 -3.07 4.18 -4.92
N VAL A 232 -3.46 4.43 -6.18
CA VAL A 232 -4.69 3.89 -6.75
C VAL A 232 -4.36 2.87 -7.82
N SER A 233 -4.86 1.64 -7.66
CA SER A 233 -4.79 0.58 -8.66
C SER A 233 -6.18 0.11 -9.07
N VAL A 234 -6.36 -0.12 -10.37
CA VAL A 234 -7.56 -0.83 -10.87
C VAL A 234 -7.45 -2.29 -10.50
N ASN A 235 -8.49 -2.84 -9.86
CA ASN A 235 -8.52 -4.22 -9.41
C ASN A 235 -9.10 -5.16 -10.48
N HIS A 236 -8.53 -6.38 -10.58
CA HIS A 236 -9.03 -7.50 -11.42
C HIS A 236 -9.77 -7.05 -12.71
N PRO A 237 -9.17 -6.19 -13.57
CA PRO A 237 -9.85 -5.37 -14.59
C PRO A 237 -10.61 -6.18 -15.65
N VAL A 238 -10.24 -7.42 -15.88
CA VAL A 238 -10.82 -8.29 -16.91
C VAL A 238 -11.74 -9.38 -16.34
N ARG A 239 -11.94 -9.39 -15.02
CA ARG A 239 -12.89 -10.30 -14.39
C ARG A 239 -14.31 -9.93 -14.83
N PRO A 240 -15.15 -10.88 -15.31
CA PRO A 240 -16.48 -10.55 -15.83
C PRO A 240 -17.36 -9.97 -14.73
N GLY A 241 -18.10 -8.91 -15.08
CA GLY A 241 -19.14 -8.33 -14.23
C GLY A 241 -20.40 -9.20 -14.16
N GLY A 242 -21.48 -8.66 -13.60
CA GLY A 242 -22.76 -9.33 -13.42
C GLY A 242 -22.78 -10.25 -12.19
N GLU A 243 -23.46 -11.38 -12.26
CA GLU A 243 -23.63 -12.31 -11.12
C GLU A 243 -22.33 -13.01 -10.68
N PHE A 244 -21.33 -13.08 -11.56
CA PHE A 244 -20.03 -13.66 -11.23
C PHE A 244 -19.23 -12.78 -10.27
N CYS A 245 -19.20 -11.47 -10.54
CA CYS A 245 -18.58 -10.47 -9.71
C CYS A 245 -19.24 -9.11 -10.02
N MET A 246 -20.00 -8.58 -9.08
CA MET A 246 -20.82 -7.38 -9.30
C MET A 246 -19.96 -6.13 -9.56
N GLY A 247 -19.91 -5.73 -10.84
CA GLY A 247 -19.16 -4.53 -11.26
C GLY A 247 -17.65 -4.71 -11.47
N CYS A 248 -17.09 -5.92 -11.41
CA CYS A 248 -15.66 -6.16 -11.47
C CYS A 248 -15.00 -5.69 -12.77
N ALA A 249 -15.64 -5.90 -13.92
CA ALA A 249 -15.07 -5.49 -15.22
C ALA A 249 -14.78 -4.00 -15.23
N TRP A 250 -13.53 -3.60 -15.51
CA TRP A 250 -13.18 -2.21 -15.62
C TRP A 250 -13.74 -1.58 -16.90
N LEU A 251 -14.67 -0.65 -16.75
CA LEU A 251 -15.29 0.10 -17.84
C LEU A 251 -14.80 1.55 -17.91
N GLY A 252 -13.91 1.96 -17.01
CA GLY A 252 -13.25 3.27 -17.04
C GLY A 252 -12.26 3.37 -18.19
N GLY A 253 -12.15 4.57 -18.78
CA GLY A 253 -11.19 4.84 -19.84
C GLY A 253 -9.77 5.11 -19.30
N PHE A 254 -8.79 5.08 -20.23
CA PHE A 254 -7.43 5.58 -20.03
C PHE A 254 -7.10 6.63 -21.11
N PRO A 255 -6.24 7.66 -20.79
CA PRO A 255 -5.58 7.88 -19.49
C PRO A 255 -6.57 8.27 -18.38
N ASN A 256 -6.30 7.77 -17.17
CA ASN A 256 -7.02 8.16 -15.97
C ASN A 256 -6.02 8.73 -14.96
N PRO A 257 -6.02 10.04 -14.69
CA PRO A 257 -4.98 10.67 -13.86
C PRO A 257 -5.02 10.26 -12.39
N ALA A 258 -6.13 9.69 -11.93
CA ALA A 258 -6.25 9.17 -10.57
C ALA A 258 -5.62 7.78 -10.40
N VAL A 259 -5.37 7.04 -11.49
CA VAL A 259 -4.86 5.66 -11.47
C VAL A 259 -3.37 5.63 -11.72
N GLN A 260 -2.63 4.95 -10.84
CA GLN A 260 -1.18 4.75 -10.95
C GLN A 260 -0.80 3.27 -11.14
N GLY A 261 -1.71 2.33 -10.91
CA GLY A 261 -1.41 0.91 -11.01
C GLY A 261 -2.56 0.06 -11.56
N ILE A 262 -2.22 -1.16 -11.90
CA ILE A 262 -3.15 -2.21 -12.35
C ILE A 262 -2.87 -3.47 -11.56
N GLU A 263 -3.89 -4.06 -10.99
CA GLU A 263 -3.84 -5.39 -10.39
C GLU A 263 -3.87 -6.43 -11.51
N ILE A 264 -2.71 -6.98 -11.84
CA ILE A 264 -2.56 -7.96 -12.93
C ILE A 264 -2.84 -9.38 -12.48
N ALA A 265 -2.85 -9.62 -11.18
CA ALA A 265 -3.23 -10.91 -10.59
C ALA A 265 -4.01 -10.68 -9.29
N ASN A 266 -5.14 -11.39 -9.17
CA ASN A 266 -6.01 -11.38 -8.01
C ASN A 266 -6.24 -12.83 -7.54
N GLY A 267 -5.69 -13.19 -6.37
CA GLY A 267 -5.59 -14.58 -5.97
C GLY A 267 -4.78 -15.42 -6.97
N ASP A 268 -5.23 -16.62 -7.27
CA ASP A 268 -4.57 -17.57 -8.17
C ASP A 268 -4.96 -17.37 -9.66
N ASP A 269 -5.26 -16.17 -10.12
CA ASP A 269 -5.73 -15.97 -11.49
C ASP A 269 -4.60 -15.75 -12.53
N MET A 270 -3.34 -15.60 -12.10
CA MET A 270 -2.21 -15.46 -13.01
C MET A 270 -2.11 -16.64 -13.99
N GLY A 271 -2.07 -16.33 -15.28
CA GLY A 271 -2.07 -17.32 -16.37
C GLY A 271 -3.44 -17.88 -16.73
N THR A 272 -4.51 -17.38 -16.11
CA THR A 272 -5.90 -17.67 -16.50
C THR A 272 -6.46 -16.55 -17.39
N ARG A 273 -7.65 -16.74 -17.95
CA ARG A 273 -8.37 -15.71 -18.71
C ARG A 273 -8.81 -14.50 -17.88
N TYR A 274 -8.64 -14.54 -16.56
CA TYR A 274 -8.99 -13.48 -15.62
C TYR A 274 -7.79 -12.63 -15.20
N SER A 275 -6.58 -13.03 -15.60
CA SER A 275 -5.36 -12.27 -15.37
C SER A 275 -5.42 -10.91 -16.07
N GLY A 276 -5.10 -9.84 -15.36
CA GLY A 276 -4.99 -8.49 -15.88
C GLY A 276 -3.71 -8.22 -16.68
N LEU A 277 -2.85 -9.22 -16.90
CA LEU A 277 -1.55 -9.05 -17.55
C LEU A 277 -1.67 -8.45 -18.95
N ASP A 278 -2.47 -9.06 -19.84
CA ASP A 278 -2.66 -8.57 -21.22
C ASP A 278 -3.29 -7.16 -21.26
N PHE A 279 -4.14 -6.85 -20.27
CA PHE A 279 -4.74 -5.53 -20.12
C PHE A 279 -3.69 -4.48 -19.78
N TRP A 280 -2.79 -4.79 -18.85
CA TRP A 280 -1.68 -3.92 -18.46
C TRP A 280 -0.66 -3.75 -19.58
N GLU A 281 -0.26 -4.83 -20.28
CA GLU A 281 0.67 -4.77 -21.42
C GLU A 281 0.14 -3.84 -22.53
N LYS A 282 -1.15 -3.94 -22.86
CA LYS A 282 -1.79 -3.02 -23.80
C LYS A 282 -1.66 -1.55 -23.39
N LEU A 283 -1.78 -1.26 -22.10
CA LEU A 283 -1.62 0.10 -21.61
C LEU A 283 -0.18 0.57 -21.69
N LEU A 284 0.81 -0.31 -21.46
CA LEU A 284 2.22 -0.02 -21.68
C LEU A 284 2.52 0.29 -23.15
N GLU A 285 1.98 -0.50 -24.10
CA GLU A 285 2.10 -0.27 -25.54
C GLU A 285 1.50 1.08 -25.97
N LEU A 286 0.43 1.52 -25.30
CA LEU A 286 -0.17 2.85 -25.50
C LEU A 286 0.62 3.98 -24.83
N GLY A 287 1.74 3.67 -24.15
CA GLY A 287 2.63 4.65 -23.52
C GLY A 287 2.23 5.03 -22.07
N HIS A 288 1.27 4.33 -21.45
CA HIS A 288 0.93 4.56 -20.07
C HIS A 288 1.94 3.89 -19.13
N LYS A 289 2.49 4.66 -18.17
CA LYS A 289 3.40 4.14 -17.15
C LYS A 289 2.60 3.80 -15.91
N LEU A 290 2.08 2.58 -15.85
CA LEU A 290 1.27 2.08 -14.74
C LEU A 290 2.00 0.93 -14.04
N THR A 291 2.02 0.96 -12.71
CA THR A 291 2.64 -0.08 -11.90
C THR A 291 1.77 -1.34 -11.92
N ALA A 292 2.34 -2.47 -12.34
CA ALA A 292 1.71 -3.76 -12.09
C ALA A 292 1.80 -4.09 -10.61
N VAL A 293 0.66 -4.44 -10.00
CA VAL A 293 0.53 -4.92 -8.64
C VAL A 293 -0.29 -6.20 -8.60
N ALA A 294 -0.30 -6.87 -7.47
CA ALA A 294 -1.11 -8.06 -7.25
C ALA A 294 -1.76 -8.02 -5.86
N GLY A 295 -2.86 -8.72 -5.68
CA GLY A 295 -3.56 -8.80 -4.42
C GLY A 295 -4.15 -10.19 -4.18
N SER A 296 -4.26 -10.60 -2.92
CA SER A 296 -4.91 -11.87 -2.59
C SER A 296 -6.43 -11.81 -2.71
N ASP A 297 -6.99 -10.63 -2.50
CA ASP A 297 -8.45 -10.44 -2.38
C ASP A 297 -9.03 -11.39 -1.34
N ASN A 298 -8.30 -11.49 -0.22
CA ASN A 298 -8.64 -12.45 0.83
C ASN A 298 -9.82 -11.97 1.67
N HIS A 299 -10.86 -12.79 1.74
CA HIS A 299 -12.05 -12.59 2.58
C HIS A 299 -12.12 -13.58 3.74
N ASN A 300 -11.13 -14.47 3.86
CA ASN A 300 -11.07 -15.45 4.94
C ASN A 300 -9.61 -15.82 5.27
N PRO A 301 -9.04 -15.28 6.37
CA PRO A 301 -7.66 -15.56 6.75
C PRO A 301 -7.43 -17.02 7.19
N ASP A 302 -8.51 -17.77 7.48
CA ASP A 302 -8.40 -19.19 7.86
C ASP A 302 -8.14 -20.13 6.65
N LYS A 303 -8.12 -19.61 5.40
CA LYS A 303 -7.77 -20.38 4.20
C LYS A 303 -6.36 -20.94 4.27
N ASP A 304 -6.20 -22.17 3.79
CA ASP A 304 -4.90 -22.81 3.66
C ASP A 304 -4.03 -22.13 2.58
N TRP A 305 -2.72 -22.36 2.64
CA TRP A 305 -1.77 -21.74 1.71
C TRP A 305 -2.05 -22.04 0.24
N TYR A 306 -2.59 -23.20 -0.06
CA TYR A 306 -2.86 -23.63 -1.44
C TYR A 306 -4.27 -23.29 -1.93
N ASP A 307 -5.09 -22.67 -1.08
CA ASP A 307 -6.43 -22.23 -1.47
C ASP A 307 -6.36 -21.01 -2.40
N TRP A 308 -7.35 -20.85 -3.24
CA TRP A 308 -7.58 -19.64 -4.00
C TRP A 308 -7.72 -18.43 -3.06
N SER A 309 -7.10 -17.30 -3.41
CA SER A 309 -7.25 -16.06 -2.62
C SER A 309 -6.80 -16.21 -1.16
N THR A 310 -5.69 -16.95 -0.93
CA THR A 310 -5.08 -16.99 0.40
C THR A 310 -4.25 -15.75 0.67
N LEU A 311 -4.31 -15.25 1.89
CA LEU A 311 -3.63 -14.01 2.31
C LEU A 311 -2.12 -14.08 2.03
N GLY A 312 -1.58 -13.03 1.39
CA GLY A 312 -0.18 -12.93 1.01
C GLY A 312 0.22 -13.73 -0.23
N ARG A 313 -0.76 -14.22 -1.00
CA ARG A 313 -0.52 -14.89 -2.27
C ARG A 313 -1.60 -14.52 -3.30
N PRO A 314 -1.21 -13.83 -4.40
CA PRO A 314 0.14 -13.36 -4.70
C PRO A 314 0.64 -12.30 -3.73
N SER A 315 1.95 -12.00 -3.76
CA SER A 315 2.54 -10.93 -2.95
C SER A 315 3.34 -9.95 -3.79
N ASN A 316 3.50 -8.74 -3.24
CA ASN A 316 4.29 -7.68 -3.84
C ASN A 316 5.56 -7.49 -3.03
N TRP A 317 6.71 -7.47 -3.70
CA TRP A 317 7.98 -7.04 -3.15
C TRP A 317 8.17 -5.58 -3.55
N VAL A 318 8.25 -4.69 -2.59
CA VAL A 318 8.37 -3.23 -2.80
C VAL A 318 9.72 -2.76 -2.28
N LEU A 319 10.55 -2.19 -3.17
CA LEU A 319 11.82 -1.58 -2.77
C LEU A 319 11.54 -0.19 -2.20
N ALA A 320 11.69 -0.02 -0.91
CA ALA A 320 11.41 1.24 -0.22
C ALA A 320 12.56 1.67 0.68
N GLU A 321 12.67 2.98 0.93
CA GLU A 321 13.74 3.58 1.76
C GLU A 321 13.59 3.23 3.24
N ASP A 322 12.36 2.96 3.68
CA ASP A 322 12.01 2.45 5.01
C ASP A 322 10.65 1.75 4.95
N LEU A 323 10.25 1.06 6.03
CA LEU A 323 8.94 0.45 6.15
C LEU A 323 7.98 1.43 6.82
N SER A 324 7.48 2.38 6.06
CA SER A 324 6.42 3.33 6.42
C SER A 324 5.39 3.44 5.29
N GLN A 325 4.20 3.91 5.61
CA GLN A 325 3.14 4.08 4.61
C GLN A 325 3.59 5.00 3.47
N SER A 326 4.22 6.13 3.77
CA SER A 326 4.70 7.07 2.76
C SER A 326 5.77 6.47 1.84
N ALA A 327 6.73 5.73 2.38
CA ALA A 327 7.79 5.11 1.60
C ALA A 327 7.23 3.99 0.70
N ILE A 328 6.32 3.16 1.21
CA ILE A 328 5.64 2.11 0.41
C ILE A 328 4.81 2.75 -0.71
N ILE A 329 3.96 3.75 -0.41
CA ILE A 329 3.15 4.43 -1.43
C ILE A 329 4.02 5.09 -2.49
N LYS A 330 5.10 5.76 -2.09
CA LYS A 330 6.06 6.38 -3.01
C LYS A 330 6.66 5.35 -3.97
N SER A 331 7.09 4.21 -3.45
CA SER A 331 7.70 3.13 -4.25
C SER A 331 6.68 2.44 -5.16
N LEU A 332 5.45 2.23 -4.70
CA LEU A 332 4.35 1.74 -5.55
C LEU A 332 4.10 2.68 -6.74
N ARG A 333 4.07 3.98 -6.50
CA ARG A 333 3.87 5.00 -7.55
C ARG A 333 5.05 5.08 -8.53
N GLN A 334 6.25 4.73 -8.09
CA GLN A 334 7.46 4.68 -8.92
C GLN A 334 7.62 3.36 -9.70
N GLY A 335 6.80 2.35 -9.40
CA GLY A 335 6.93 1.03 -10.02
C GLY A 335 8.09 0.20 -9.47
N HIS A 336 8.62 0.52 -8.30
CA HIS A 336 9.68 -0.25 -7.64
C HIS A 336 9.10 -1.54 -7.02
N VAL A 337 8.49 -2.38 -7.86
CA VAL A 337 7.71 -3.54 -7.45
C VAL A 337 8.07 -4.78 -8.27
N VAL A 338 8.22 -5.89 -7.58
CA VAL A 338 8.31 -7.25 -8.14
C VAL A 338 7.14 -8.06 -7.61
N LEU A 339 6.46 -8.77 -8.48
CA LEU A 339 5.33 -9.63 -8.13
C LEU A 339 5.79 -11.07 -7.96
N ASP A 340 5.31 -11.74 -6.92
CA ASP A 340 5.60 -13.15 -6.62
C ASP A 340 4.29 -13.96 -6.58
N PHE A 341 4.17 -14.90 -7.51
CA PHE A 341 3.04 -15.83 -7.65
C PHE A 341 3.38 -17.24 -7.15
N SER A 342 4.58 -17.40 -6.60
CA SER A 342 5.07 -18.69 -6.16
C SER A 342 4.24 -19.26 -5.02
N LYS A 343 4.04 -20.57 -5.05
CA LYS A 343 3.47 -21.35 -3.94
C LYS A 343 4.54 -21.82 -2.94
N ASP A 344 5.79 -21.41 -3.10
CA ASP A 344 6.90 -21.79 -2.25
C ASP A 344 6.98 -20.87 -1.02
N GLU A 345 6.56 -21.37 0.13
CA GLU A 345 6.59 -20.64 1.40
C GLU A 345 8.00 -20.31 1.88
N SER A 346 9.05 -20.92 1.32
CA SER A 346 10.44 -20.64 1.71
C SER A 346 10.98 -19.31 1.15
N ARG A 347 10.29 -18.70 0.20
CA ARG A 347 10.66 -17.44 -0.47
C ARG A 347 10.17 -16.22 0.30
N ILE A 348 10.71 -15.99 1.47
CA ILE A 348 10.25 -14.91 2.36
C ILE A 348 11.30 -13.83 2.63
N HIS A 349 12.51 -13.94 2.04
CA HIS A 349 13.62 -13.08 2.44
C HIS A 349 14.10 -12.09 1.38
N GLN A 350 13.75 -12.33 0.11
CA GLN A 350 14.16 -11.49 -1.02
C GLN A 350 13.27 -11.73 -2.24
N PRO A 351 13.13 -10.76 -3.15
CA PRO A 351 12.35 -10.96 -4.36
C PRO A 351 12.92 -12.09 -5.22
N PRO A 352 12.06 -12.86 -5.91
CA PRO A 352 12.49 -14.00 -6.71
C PRO A 352 13.33 -13.62 -7.92
N ILE A 353 13.23 -12.37 -8.37
CA ILE A 353 13.98 -11.81 -9.50
C ILE A 353 14.30 -10.35 -9.21
N GLU A 354 15.51 -9.93 -9.56
CA GLU A 354 15.93 -8.52 -9.61
C GLU A 354 16.42 -8.18 -11.00
N MET A 355 16.15 -6.96 -11.44
CA MET A 355 16.57 -6.44 -12.73
C MET A 355 17.06 -5.01 -12.59
N ILE A 356 18.26 -4.71 -13.10
CA ILE A 356 18.79 -3.35 -13.20
C ILE A 356 19.32 -3.13 -14.62
N ALA A 357 19.29 -1.88 -15.08
CA ALA A 357 19.89 -1.48 -16.35
C ALA A 357 21.03 -0.49 -16.10
N LYS A 358 22.17 -0.70 -16.77
CA LYS A 358 23.31 0.21 -16.74
C LYS A 358 23.49 0.87 -18.10
N VAL A 359 23.57 2.19 -18.09
CA VAL A 359 23.81 3.02 -19.28
C VAL A 359 24.99 3.92 -18.98
N GLY A 360 26.20 3.54 -19.42
CA GLY A 360 27.44 4.16 -18.96
C GLY A 360 27.57 3.99 -17.43
N ASP A 361 27.77 5.10 -16.71
CA ASP A 361 27.90 5.13 -15.25
C ASP A 361 26.54 5.20 -14.52
N GLN A 362 25.44 5.33 -15.26
CA GLN A 362 24.10 5.46 -14.66
C GLN A 362 23.46 4.09 -14.47
N VAL A 363 22.82 3.91 -13.31
CA VAL A 363 22.04 2.70 -12.99
C VAL A 363 20.56 3.06 -12.92
N ALA A 364 19.72 2.24 -13.53
CA ALA A 364 18.27 2.28 -13.42
C ALA A 364 17.78 1.01 -12.74
N GLN A 365 16.87 1.15 -11.80
CA GLN A 365 16.15 0.05 -11.15
C GLN A 365 14.79 -0.17 -11.84
N ILE A 366 14.14 -1.26 -11.53
CA ILE A 366 12.74 -1.53 -11.88
C ILE A 366 11.90 -0.28 -11.53
N GLY A 367 11.03 0.16 -12.44
CA GLY A 367 10.21 1.37 -12.30
C GLY A 367 10.87 2.66 -12.79
N ASP A 368 12.19 2.73 -12.83
CA ASP A 368 12.92 3.93 -13.24
C ASP A 368 12.74 4.26 -14.73
N SER A 369 12.88 5.56 -15.03
CA SER A 369 12.98 6.08 -16.41
C SER A 369 14.37 6.68 -16.63
N ARG A 370 14.98 6.38 -17.80
CA ARG A 370 16.29 6.93 -18.19
C ARG A 370 16.27 7.51 -19.59
N LEU A 371 16.93 8.64 -19.74
CA LEU A 371 17.22 9.22 -21.06
C LEU A 371 18.45 8.52 -21.66
N VAL A 372 18.31 7.95 -22.82
CA VAL A 372 19.37 7.15 -23.48
C VAL A 372 19.55 7.61 -24.92
N PRO A 373 20.79 7.94 -25.34
CA PRO A 373 21.07 8.28 -26.74
C PRO A 373 20.81 7.09 -27.70
N LEU A 374 20.44 7.41 -28.93
CA LEU A 374 20.27 6.44 -30.00
C LEU A 374 21.51 5.55 -30.13
N GLY A 375 21.32 4.22 -30.21
CA GLY A 375 22.37 3.23 -30.39
C GLY A 375 23.29 3.03 -29.18
N GLN A 376 23.08 3.77 -28.07
CA GLN A 376 23.80 3.53 -26.82
C GLN A 376 23.52 2.12 -26.29
N THR A 377 24.58 1.47 -25.81
CA THR A 377 24.43 0.14 -25.20
C THR A 377 23.84 0.26 -23.79
N ILE A 378 22.85 -0.58 -23.53
CA ILE A 378 22.22 -0.81 -22.23
C ILE A 378 22.66 -2.20 -21.77
N ASP A 379 23.31 -2.30 -20.62
CA ASP A 379 23.65 -3.56 -19.99
C ASP A 379 22.53 -3.91 -18.99
N LEU A 380 21.67 -4.87 -19.35
CA LEU A 380 20.59 -5.35 -18.50
C LEU A 380 21.12 -6.49 -17.62
N GLU A 381 21.22 -6.26 -16.33
CA GLU A 381 21.64 -7.26 -15.34
C GLU A 381 20.41 -7.86 -14.66
N ILE A 382 20.28 -9.18 -14.67
CA ILE A 382 19.19 -9.91 -14.06
C ILE A 382 19.76 -10.96 -13.11
N THR A 383 19.22 -11.00 -11.90
CA THR A 383 19.60 -11.96 -10.86
C THR A 383 18.35 -12.68 -10.37
N THR A 384 18.42 -14.00 -10.24
CA THR A 384 17.36 -14.77 -9.58
C THR A 384 17.84 -15.28 -8.23
N SER A 385 16.96 -15.22 -7.24
CA SER A 385 17.19 -15.80 -5.91
C SER A 385 16.68 -17.24 -5.80
N ASP A 386 16.19 -17.81 -6.90
CA ASP A 386 15.61 -19.14 -6.92
C ASP A 386 16.62 -20.25 -6.71
N ASN A 387 16.21 -21.27 -5.95
CA ASN A 387 17.02 -22.48 -5.71
C ASN A 387 16.80 -23.57 -6.77
N TYR A 388 15.95 -23.35 -7.76
CA TYR A 388 15.59 -24.30 -8.80
C TYR A 388 15.84 -23.71 -10.19
N PRO A 389 16.12 -24.53 -11.21
CA PRO A 389 16.19 -24.08 -12.61
C PRO A 389 14.89 -23.39 -13.04
N ARG A 390 15.03 -22.30 -13.76
CA ARG A 390 13.89 -21.49 -14.23
C ARG A 390 14.11 -21.08 -15.69
N ARG A 391 13.07 -20.52 -16.29
CA ARG A 391 13.14 -19.90 -17.60
C ARG A 391 12.81 -18.41 -17.47
N LEU A 392 13.72 -17.58 -17.97
CA LEU A 392 13.58 -16.14 -18.08
C LEU A 392 12.96 -15.79 -19.42
N PHE A 393 11.94 -14.93 -19.39
CA PHE A 393 11.39 -14.26 -20.55
C PHE A 393 11.53 -12.76 -20.37
N LEU A 394 11.87 -12.05 -21.45
CA LEU A 394 11.93 -10.60 -21.48
C LEU A 394 10.88 -10.08 -22.44
N HIS A 395 10.21 -9.04 -21.99
CA HIS A 395 9.15 -8.37 -22.74
C HIS A 395 9.52 -6.90 -22.96
N SER A 396 9.18 -6.39 -24.12
CA SER A 396 9.39 -4.98 -24.49
C SER A 396 8.44 -4.62 -25.63
N ASN A 397 8.35 -3.33 -25.95
CA ASN A 397 7.70 -2.93 -27.20
C ASN A 397 8.48 -3.45 -28.43
N GLU A 398 7.87 -3.43 -29.61
CA GLU A 398 8.45 -3.95 -30.87
C GLU A 398 9.79 -3.32 -31.24
N ALA A 399 10.05 -2.09 -30.79
CA ALA A 399 11.29 -1.38 -31.11
C ALA A 399 12.54 -2.04 -30.52
N MET A 400 12.43 -2.68 -29.36
CA MET A 400 13.53 -3.45 -28.77
C MET A 400 13.48 -4.90 -29.24
N ASN A 401 14.28 -5.24 -30.23
CA ASN A 401 14.41 -6.61 -30.71
C ASN A 401 15.11 -7.51 -29.65
N ILE A 402 14.35 -8.00 -28.69
CA ILE A 402 14.86 -8.89 -27.64
C ILE A 402 14.80 -10.34 -28.09
N GLN A 403 15.95 -10.98 -28.14
CA GLN A 403 16.11 -12.34 -28.65
C GLN A 403 15.92 -13.41 -27.58
N TYR A 404 14.71 -13.59 -27.05
CA TYR A 404 14.39 -14.77 -26.21
C TYR A 404 12.92 -15.20 -26.34
N PRO A 405 12.37 -15.44 -27.52
CA PRO A 405 10.96 -15.79 -27.71
C PRO A 405 10.57 -17.12 -27.04
N ASN A 406 11.55 -18.00 -26.79
CA ASN A 406 11.33 -19.29 -26.11
C ASN A 406 11.85 -19.31 -24.67
N GLY A 407 12.21 -18.15 -24.14
CA GLY A 407 12.84 -18.00 -22.85
C GLY A 407 14.26 -18.54 -22.76
N ARG A 408 15.06 -18.04 -21.83
CA ARG A 408 16.41 -18.50 -21.50
C ARG A 408 16.38 -19.33 -20.21
N GLY A 409 17.04 -20.49 -20.20
CA GLY A 409 17.29 -21.25 -18.98
C GLY A 409 18.15 -20.44 -18.01
N LEU A 410 17.78 -20.47 -16.73
CA LEU A 410 18.54 -19.90 -15.62
C LEU A 410 18.89 -21.01 -14.62
N SER A 411 20.14 -21.04 -14.19
CA SER A 411 20.56 -21.84 -13.05
C SER A 411 20.24 -21.12 -11.73
N PRO A 412 20.14 -21.88 -10.60
CA PRO A 412 19.96 -21.28 -9.29
C PRO A 412 21.01 -20.20 -8.97
N GLY A 413 20.58 -19.02 -8.55
CA GLY A 413 21.46 -17.90 -8.22
C GLY A 413 22.25 -17.31 -9.37
N GLU A 414 21.94 -17.66 -10.61
CA GLU A 414 22.64 -17.14 -11.80
C GLU A 414 22.38 -15.65 -11.96
N LYS A 415 23.48 -14.91 -12.18
CA LYS A 415 23.43 -13.51 -12.64
C LYS A 415 23.77 -13.49 -14.13
N ILE A 416 22.91 -12.87 -14.91
CA ILE A 416 23.12 -12.69 -16.37
C ILE A 416 23.22 -11.22 -16.73
N ILE A 417 23.99 -10.94 -17.80
CA ILE A 417 24.08 -9.61 -18.39
C ILE A 417 23.70 -9.73 -19.87
N ILE A 418 22.70 -8.95 -20.26
CA ILE A 418 22.21 -8.90 -21.64
C ILE A 418 22.48 -7.49 -22.19
N LYS A 419 23.20 -7.42 -23.30
CA LYS A 419 23.50 -6.14 -23.96
C LYS A 419 22.46 -5.84 -25.02
N ILE A 420 21.81 -4.68 -24.87
CA ILE A 420 20.78 -4.19 -25.78
C ILE A 420 21.20 -2.82 -26.29
N LYS A 421 20.88 -2.51 -27.55
CA LYS A 421 21.08 -1.15 -28.05
C LYS A 421 19.81 -0.37 -28.02
N MET A 422 19.90 0.89 -27.56
CA MET A 422 18.76 1.81 -27.58
C MET A 422 18.21 1.94 -29.01
N PRO A 423 16.92 1.65 -29.22
CA PRO A 423 16.26 1.78 -30.52
C PRO A 423 16.04 3.26 -30.89
N ASN A 424 15.43 3.48 -32.05
CA ASN A 424 15.09 4.81 -32.56
C ASN A 424 13.84 5.44 -31.95
N GLU A 425 13.25 4.79 -30.94
CA GLU A 425 12.10 5.30 -30.19
C GLU A 425 12.18 4.91 -28.71
N SER A 426 11.36 5.56 -27.88
CA SER A 426 11.26 5.23 -26.45
C SER A 426 10.74 3.82 -26.26
N SER A 427 11.25 3.14 -25.24
CA SER A 427 11.00 1.74 -25.01
C SER A 427 10.93 1.40 -23.53
N TRP A 428 10.51 0.18 -23.24
CA TRP A 428 10.46 -0.37 -21.89
C TRP A 428 10.84 -1.85 -21.92
N ILE A 429 11.35 -2.36 -20.79
CA ILE A 429 11.65 -3.78 -20.61
C ILE A 429 11.16 -4.23 -19.25
N TRP A 430 10.43 -5.33 -19.20
CA TRP A 430 10.15 -6.08 -17.99
C TRP A 430 10.51 -7.57 -18.17
N ALA A 431 10.65 -8.26 -17.05
CA ALA A 431 11.09 -9.66 -17.02
C ALA A 431 10.11 -10.52 -16.23
N GLU A 432 9.94 -11.77 -16.67
CA GLU A 432 9.25 -12.80 -15.90
C GLU A 432 10.09 -14.07 -15.80
N ILE A 433 9.89 -14.82 -14.74
CA ILE A 433 10.42 -16.17 -14.59
C ILE A 433 9.28 -17.18 -14.51
N ARG A 434 9.48 -18.31 -15.19
CA ARG A 434 8.53 -19.43 -15.24
C ARG A 434 9.18 -20.72 -14.79
N ASP A 435 8.35 -21.63 -14.26
CA ASP A 435 8.74 -23.00 -14.00
C ASP A 435 8.80 -23.85 -15.30
N GLU A 436 9.19 -25.12 -15.16
CA GLU A 436 9.26 -26.08 -16.29
C GLU A 436 7.89 -26.36 -16.91
N LYS A 437 6.80 -26.17 -16.16
CA LYS A 437 5.41 -26.31 -16.60
C LYS A 437 4.87 -25.04 -17.26
N LYS A 438 5.72 -24.02 -17.40
CA LYS A 438 5.42 -22.68 -17.95
C LYS A 438 4.50 -21.82 -17.06
N ASN A 439 4.28 -22.16 -15.79
CA ASN A 439 3.59 -21.28 -14.87
C ASN A 439 4.45 -20.05 -14.56
N VAL A 440 3.85 -18.86 -14.58
CA VAL A 440 4.54 -17.63 -14.18
C VAL A 440 4.75 -17.67 -12.66
N LEU A 441 5.99 -17.51 -12.23
CA LEU A 441 6.37 -17.53 -10.82
C LEU A 441 6.63 -16.14 -10.26
N ALA A 442 7.16 -15.25 -11.09
CA ALA A 442 7.41 -13.86 -10.71
C ALA A 442 7.49 -12.96 -11.95
N LEU A 443 7.28 -11.67 -11.73
CA LEU A 443 7.29 -10.66 -12.77
C LEU A 443 7.85 -9.34 -12.19
N THR A 444 8.67 -8.62 -12.98
CA THR A 444 9.14 -7.29 -12.62
C THR A 444 8.25 -6.21 -13.24
N ASN A 445 8.16 -5.05 -12.62
CA ASN A 445 7.73 -3.85 -13.34
C ASN A 445 8.79 -3.42 -14.37
N PRO A 446 8.44 -2.57 -15.36
CA PRO A 446 9.36 -2.17 -16.41
C PRO A 446 10.45 -1.22 -15.94
N ILE A 447 11.62 -1.27 -16.61
CA ILE A 447 12.53 -0.14 -16.71
C ILE A 447 12.21 0.59 -18.02
N TYR A 448 12.08 1.91 -17.97
CA TYR A 448 11.71 2.74 -19.11
C TYR A 448 12.92 3.46 -19.68
N PHE A 449 13.07 3.46 -21.00
CA PHE A 449 14.13 4.13 -21.75
C PHE A 449 13.51 5.16 -22.68
N THR A 450 13.80 6.42 -22.43
CA THR A 450 13.33 7.53 -23.25
C THR A 450 14.48 7.95 -24.19
N LEU A 451 14.21 8.04 -25.48
CA LEU A 451 15.18 8.49 -26.46
C LEU A 451 15.58 9.95 -26.17
N LYS A 452 16.90 10.20 -26.11
CA LYS A 452 17.45 11.53 -25.85
C LYS A 452 17.52 12.32 -27.17
#